data_72fc9bb31ca1dcb684d418b611ec13f9
#
_entry.id   72fc9bb31ca1dcb684d418b611ec13f9
#
_cell.length_a   1.000
_cell.length_b   1.000
_cell.length_c   1.000
_cell.angle_alpha   90.00
_cell.angle_beta   90.00
_cell.angle_gamma   90.00
#
_symmetry.space_group_name_H-M   'P 1'
#
loop_
_entity.id
_entity.type
_entity.pdbx_description
1 polymer ?
#
loop_
_entity_poly.entity_id
_entity_poly.type
_entity_poly.pdbx_seq_one_letter_code
_entity_poly.pdbx_strand_id
1 'polypeptide(L)'
;MYPVSTIWIYSKPFLLKLKKNLNKIKKREVEDLKIQVNNLYKIFGKNKDKAIPLLKEGKTKDEVKDEIGATVAVNDANLEINEGEIFVIMGLSGSGKSTLLRCFNRLVEPNKGEVIVDDTNVMDLNKDELIKFREEKFGMVFQNFALFPYRTVLENAEFGLEIAGVEKSKRREKARKALEQVGLEGWENEHPDQLSGGMQQRVGLARALAVDTDILLMDEPFSALDPLIKKDMQDKLLDLYEHIDKTIVFITHDLDEALKLGNRIAIMNEGRIVQVGNHEEILTNAENDYVAEFVQDVNRSRVLTAEDIMGNPLALLYEQDGPRTALHKMRENHLGSIFVVGKGRKFKGVIKIEDVVEAVNQNKDDITDLIQDVPKASPDENIDQLFSEIANLETPMPVLNDNEKLLGVIVKTDVVANLASEDI
;
A
#
# COMPACT_ATOMS: atom_id res chain seq x y z
N MET A 1 -51.50 11.70 28.22
CA MET A 1 -50.51 11.58 29.31
C MET A 1 -49.98 10.14 29.25
N TYR A 2 -48.89 9.92 28.52
CA TYR A 2 -48.18 8.63 28.48
C TYR A 2 -46.79 8.82 29.05
N PRO A 3 -46.28 7.96 29.92
CA PRO A 3 -44.97 8.15 30.53
C PRO A 3 -43.87 7.65 29.60
N VAL A 4 -42.90 8.55 29.43
CA VAL A 4 -41.58 8.26 28.86
C VAL A 4 -40.75 7.61 29.95
N SER A 5 -40.36 6.37 29.78
CA SER A 5 -39.15 5.83 30.45
C SER A 5 -38.85 4.41 29.99
N THR A 6 -37.89 4.21 29.10
CA THR A 6 -36.97 3.07 29.16
C THR A 6 -35.71 3.45 28.41
N ILE A 7 -34.81 4.19 29.07
CA ILE A 7 -33.42 4.37 28.68
C ILE A 7 -32.71 3.08 29.06
N TRP A 8 -32.27 2.31 28.05
CA TRP A 8 -31.45 1.14 28.26
C TRP A 8 -30.05 1.60 28.73
N ILE A 9 -29.75 1.29 29.98
CA ILE A 9 -28.47 1.54 30.63
C ILE A 9 -27.44 0.55 30.04
N TYR A 10 -26.60 1.02 29.14
CA TYR A 10 -25.41 0.26 28.75
C TYR A 10 -24.51 0.10 29.96
N SER A 11 -24.10 -1.14 30.26
CA SER A 11 -23.28 -1.46 31.43
C SER A 11 -21.93 -0.73 31.37
N LYS A 12 -21.47 -0.24 32.52
CA LYS A 12 -20.17 0.44 32.70
C LYS A 12 -18.98 -0.21 31.99
N PRO A 13 -18.87 -1.57 31.89
CA PRO A 13 -17.80 -2.23 31.13
C PRO A 13 -17.87 -1.99 29.61
N PHE A 14 -19.06 -1.86 29.03
CA PHE A 14 -19.24 -1.60 27.60
C PHE A 14 -18.84 -0.17 27.25
N LEU A 15 -19.22 0.79 28.06
CA LEU A 15 -18.81 2.21 27.89
C LEU A 15 -17.31 2.41 28.12
N LEU A 16 -16.67 1.63 29.01
CA LEU A 16 -15.24 1.64 29.21
C LEU A 16 -14.48 1.00 28.03
N LYS A 17 -15.04 -0.04 27.41
CA LYS A 17 -14.47 -0.67 26.21
C LYS A 17 -14.64 0.22 24.98
N LEU A 18 -15.78 0.91 24.85
CA LEU A 18 -16.01 1.93 23.81
C LEU A 18 -15.10 3.16 23.99
N LYS A 19 -14.92 3.65 25.21
CA LYS A 19 -13.95 4.73 25.50
C LYS A 19 -12.50 4.31 25.26
N LYS A 20 -12.11 3.06 25.59
CA LYS A 20 -10.79 2.53 25.27
C LYS A 20 -10.58 2.38 23.76
N ASN A 21 -11.59 1.94 23.01
CA ASN A 21 -11.53 1.85 21.55
C ASN A 21 -11.57 3.24 20.91
N LEU A 22 -12.39 4.17 21.38
CA LEU A 22 -12.42 5.57 20.92
C LEU A 22 -11.11 6.29 21.25
N ASN A 23 -10.48 6.01 22.41
CA ASN A 23 -9.16 6.56 22.72
C ASN A 23 -8.03 5.88 21.91
N LYS A 24 -8.19 4.61 21.51
CA LYS A 24 -7.29 3.95 20.55
C LYS A 24 -7.47 4.49 19.14
N ILE A 25 -8.70 4.78 18.73
CA ILE A 25 -9.03 5.41 17.44
C ILE A 25 -8.55 6.87 17.44
N LYS A 26 -8.81 7.65 18.51
CA LYS A 26 -8.27 9.02 18.65
C LYS A 26 -6.76 9.08 18.80
N LYS A 27 -6.10 8.02 19.30
CA LYS A 27 -4.64 7.92 19.34
C LYS A 27 -4.04 7.52 17.98
N ARG A 28 -4.85 6.96 17.08
CA ARG A 28 -4.47 6.73 15.67
C ARG A 28 -4.72 7.95 14.75
N GLU A 29 -5.43 8.97 15.24
CA GLU A 29 -5.70 10.23 14.52
C GLU A 29 -4.62 11.32 14.74
N VAL A 30 -3.63 11.08 15.60
CA VAL A 30 -2.34 11.79 15.60
C VAL A 30 -1.34 10.77 15.10
N GLU A 31 -1.22 10.65 13.78
CA GLU A 31 -0.18 9.88 13.14
C GLU A 31 1.14 10.47 13.58
N ASP A 32 1.95 9.70 14.34
CA ASP A 32 3.25 10.15 14.80
C ASP A 32 4.16 10.31 13.57
N LEU A 33 4.55 11.54 13.30
CA LEU A 33 5.34 11.90 12.12
C LEU A 33 6.76 11.35 12.27
N LYS A 34 7.18 10.50 11.31
CA LYS A 34 8.51 9.87 11.34
C LYS A 34 9.56 10.66 10.58
N ILE A 35 9.20 11.15 9.39
CA ILE A 35 10.10 11.97 8.56
C ILE A 35 9.33 13.19 8.06
N GLN A 36 9.90 14.37 8.25
CA GLN A 36 9.41 15.62 7.67
C GLN A 36 10.48 16.25 6.80
N VAL A 37 10.12 16.64 5.60
CA VAL A 37 10.98 17.32 4.63
C VAL A 37 10.40 18.69 4.33
N ASN A 38 11.17 19.75 4.56
CA ASN A 38 10.73 21.13 4.40
C ASN A 38 11.59 21.88 3.41
N ASN A 39 10.96 22.38 2.34
CA ASN A 39 11.58 23.25 1.32
C ASN A 39 12.96 22.75 0.86
N LEU A 40 13.05 21.45 0.54
CA LEU A 40 14.31 20.79 0.21
C LEU A 40 14.71 21.08 -1.24
N TYR A 41 15.95 21.52 -1.42
CA TYR A 41 16.56 21.73 -2.74
C TYR A 41 17.84 20.95 -2.87
N LYS A 42 18.00 20.25 -4.00
CA LYS A 42 19.29 19.66 -4.40
C LYS A 42 19.62 20.00 -5.83
N ILE A 43 20.78 20.66 -5.99
CA ILE A 43 21.29 21.15 -7.26
C ILE A 43 22.74 20.68 -7.40
N PHE A 44 23.07 20.13 -8.55
CA PHE A 44 24.40 19.69 -8.90
C PHE A 44 25.06 20.66 -9.91
N GLY A 45 26.38 20.69 -9.94
CA GLY A 45 27.13 21.46 -10.90
C GLY A 45 27.70 22.76 -10.34
N LYS A 46 28.21 23.61 -11.27
CA LYS A 46 28.74 24.94 -10.94
C LYS A 46 27.59 25.95 -10.80
N ASN A 47 27.83 27.05 -10.11
CA ASN A 47 26.85 28.14 -9.92
C ASN A 47 25.53 27.70 -9.24
N LYS A 48 25.52 26.59 -8.51
CA LYS A 48 24.32 26.04 -7.85
C LYS A 48 23.58 27.04 -6.95
N ASP A 49 24.29 28.02 -6.37
CA ASP A 49 23.72 29.04 -5.50
C ASP A 49 22.82 30.03 -6.26
N LYS A 50 23.01 30.17 -7.59
CA LYS A 50 22.18 31.01 -8.45
C LYS A 50 20.90 30.30 -8.93
N ALA A 51 20.83 28.96 -8.81
CA ALA A 51 19.71 28.20 -9.33
C ALA A 51 18.41 28.42 -8.53
N ILE A 52 18.49 28.49 -7.20
CA ILE A 52 17.29 28.67 -6.35
C ILE A 52 16.55 30.00 -6.64
N PRO A 53 17.22 31.16 -6.79
CA PRO A 53 16.56 32.38 -7.26
C PRO A 53 15.83 32.21 -8.59
N LEU A 54 16.49 31.62 -9.61
CA LEU A 54 15.91 31.39 -10.93
C LEU A 54 14.68 30.47 -10.86
N LEU A 55 14.74 29.40 -10.06
CA LEU A 55 13.59 28.50 -9.84
C LEU A 55 12.42 29.23 -9.16
N LYS A 56 12.69 30.16 -8.26
CA LYS A 56 11.66 30.98 -7.61
C LYS A 56 11.06 32.04 -8.54
N GLU A 57 11.78 32.46 -9.57
CA GLU A 57 11.30 33.31 -10.67
C GLU A 57 10.45 32.53 -11.68
N GLY A 58 10.28 31.20 -11.49
CA GLY A 58 9.44 30.34 -12.32
C GLY A 58 10.18 29.64 -13.47
N LYS A 59 11.52 29.73 -13.55
CA LYS A 59 12.29 29.02 -14.57
C LYS A 59 12.24 27.49 -14.36
N THR A 60 12.15 26.77 -15.46
CA THR A 60 12.22 25.32 -15.48
C THR A 60 13.63 24.81 -15.18
N LYS A 61 13.77 23.51 -14.86
CA LYS A 61 15.11 22.92 -14.64
C LYS A 61 16.00 22.97 -15.88
N ASP A 62 15.41 22.89 -17.08
CA ASP A 62 16.14 22.94 -18.36
C ASP A 62 16.63 24.35 -18.64
N GLU A 63 15.79 25.37 -18.44
CA GLU A 63 16.20 26.79 -18.54
C GLU A 63 17.33 27.12 -17.54
N VAL A 64 17.26 26.63 -16.31
CA VAL A 64 18.33 26.80 -15.31
C VAL A 64 19.60 26.09 -15.78
N LYS A 65 19.51 24.90 -16.35
CA LYS A 65 20.65 24.16 -16.88
C LYS A 65 21.29 24.88 -18.04
N ASP A 66 20.49 25.41 -18.97
CA ASP A 66 21.00 26.14 -20.16
C ASP A 66 21.65 27.47 -19.76
N GLU A 67 21.11 28.19 -18.80
CA GLU A 67 21.60 29.51 -18.41
C GLU A 67 22.85 29.47 -17.53
N ILE A 68 22.92 28.57 -16.58
CA ILE A 68 23.99 28.53 -15.57
C ILE A 68 24.75 27.22 -15.48
N GLY A 69 24.41 26.21 -16.27
CA GLY A 69 25.04 24.88 -16.29
C GLY A 69 24.80 24.04 -15.01
N ALA A 70 23.78 24.35 -14.25
CA ALA A 70 23.41 23.63 -13.01
C ALA A 70 22.29 22.65 -13.28
N THR A 71 22.36 21.44 -12.70
CA THR A 71 21.32 20.41 -12.81
C THR A 71 20.49 20.39 -11.54
N VAL A 72 19.21 20.69 -11.66
CA VAL A 72 18.25 20.65 -10.57
C VAL A 72 17.72 19.24 -10.41
N ALA A 73 18.00 18.61 -9.28
CA ALA A 73 17.55 17.26 -8.97
C ALA A 73 16.34 17.25 -8.01
N VAL A 74 16.33 18.17 -7.02
CA VAL A 74 15.18 18.36 -6.11
C VAL A 74 14.88 19.86 -6.06
N ASN A 75 13.63 20.23 -6.20
CA ASN A 75 13.15 21.59 -6.30
C ASN A 75 11.95 21.80 -5.38
N ASP A 76 12.19 22.37 -4.19
CA ASP A 76 11.17 22.72 -3.20
C ASP A 76 10.33 21.53 -2.75
N ALA A 77 10.99 20.39 -2.47
CA ALA A 77 10.27 19.21 -2.00
C ALA A 77 9.81 19.39 -0.56
N ASN A 78 8.52 19.07 -0.34
CA ASN A 78 7.87 19.07 0.97
C ASN A 78 7.15 17.72 1.11
N LEU A 79 7.40 16.98 2.20
CA LEU A 79 6.86 15.66 2.46
C LEU A 79 6.69 15.43 3.96
N GLU A 80 5.68 14.65 4.30
CA GLU A 80 5.45 14.11 5.63
C GLU A 80 5.22 12.61 5.53
N ILE A 81 6.00 11.83 6.27
CA ILE A 81 5.95 10.37 6.29
C ILE A 81 5.68 9.93 7.73
N ASN A 82 4.63 9.14 7.91
CA ASN A 82 4.18 8.71 9.22
C ASN A 82 4.93 7.48 9.72
N GLU A 83 4.95 7.27 11.04
CA GLU A 83 5.55 6.09 11.62
C GLU A 83 4.81 4.81 11.21
N GLY A 84 5.57 3.78 10.84
CA GLY A 84 5.01 2.47 10.50
C GLY A 84 4.28 2.41 9.16
N GLU A 85 4.38 3.40 8.26
CA GLU A 85 3.81 3.30 6.91
C GLU A 85 4.83 2.84 5.86
N ILE A 86 4.34 2.25 4.78
CA ILE A 86 5.09 2.14 3.51
C ILE A 86 4.75 3.36 2.69
N PHE A 87 5.68 4.31 2.61
CA PHE A 87 5.55 5.52 1.81
C PHE A 87 6.29 5.35 0.49
N VAL A 88 5.58 5.46 -0.63
CA VAL A 88 6.16 5.29 -1.96
C VAL A 88 6.44 6.64 -2.61
N ILE A 89 7.65 6.82 -3.15
CA ILE A 89 8.00 7.95 -4.00
C ILE A 89 8.15 7.43 -5.43
N MET A 90 7.28 7.88 -6.32
CA MET A 90 7.27 7.43 -7.70
C MET A 90 7.42 8.57 -8.70
N GLY A 91 7.64 8.26 -9.98
CA GLY A 91 7.81 9.21 -11.09
C GLY A 91 8.77 8.68 -12.14
N LEU A 92 8.87 9.34 -13.28
CA LEU A 92 9.72 8.94 -14.41
C LEU A 92 11.21 8.95 -14.05
N SER A 93 12.03 8.28 -14.88
CA SER A 93 13.48 8.32 -14.74
C SER A 93 13.98 9.76 -14.82
N GLY A 94 14.91 10.14 -13.94
CA GLY A 94 15.43 11.52 -13.88
C GLY A 94 14.53 12.52 -13.14
N SER A 95 13.38 12.13 -12.57
CA SER A 95 12.55 13.06 -11.77
C SER A 95 13.16 13.48 -10.44
N GLY A 96 14.21 12.81 -9.95
CA GLY A 96 14.95 13.19 -8.74
C GLY A 96 14.75 12.28 -7.52
N LYS A 97 13.94 11.21 -7.63
CA LYS A 97 13.56 10.30 -6.54
C LYS A 97 14.74 9.78 -5.71
N SER A 98 15.70 9.12 -6.35
CA SER A 98 16.89 8.57 -5.65
C SER A 98 17.72 9.66 -4.99
N THR A 99 17.75 10.88 -5.57
CA THR A 99 18.42 12.03 -4.97
C THR A 99 17.69 12.49 -3.73
N LEU A 100 16.36 12.59 -3.77
CA LEU A 100 15.52 12.96 -2.64
C LEU A 100 15.67 11.94 -1.51
N LEU A 101 15.54 10.63 -1.78
CA LEU A 101 15.72 9.56 -0.80
C LEU A 101 17.09 9.65 -0.09
N ARG A 102 18.17 9.87 -0.89
CA ARG A 102 19.51 9.98 -0.34
C ARG A 102 19.77 11.29 0.41
N CYS A 103 18.90 12.28 0.29
CA CYS A 103 18.93 13.46 1.15
C CYS A 103 18.39 13.16 2.55
N PHE A 104 17.46 12.20 2.72
CA PHE A 104 16.90 11.87 4.03
C PHE A 104 17.95 11.42 5.03
N ASN A 105 18.93 10.65 4.59
CA ASN A 105 20.05 10.22 5.39
C ASN A 105 21.35 11.02 5.13
N ARG A 106 21.25 12.15 4.41
CA ARG A 106 22.39 13.01 4.03
C ARG A 106 23.54 12.29 3.29
N LEU A 107 23.28 11.15 2.63
CA LEU A 107 24.23 10.60 1.66
C LEU A 107 24.46 11.57 0.50
N VAL A 108 23.43 12.34 0.17
CA VAL A 108 23.49 13.49 -0.72
C VAL A 108 23.16 14.73 0.11
N GLU A 109 24.14 15.62 0.28
CA GLU A 109 23.98 16.88 1.01
C GLU A 109 23.04 17.81 0.24
N PRO A 110 21.88 18.24 0.79
CA PRO A 110 21.02 19.26 0.18
C PRO A 110 21.70 20.60 0.07
N ASN A 111 21.21 21.47 -0.82
CA ASN A 111 21.69 22.87 -0.90
C ASN A 111 20.89 23.79 0.00
N LYS A 112 19.64 23.44 0.28
CA LYS A 112 18.73 24.18 1.15
C LYS A 112 17.60 23.28 1.63
N GLY A 113 16.95 23.65 2.72
CA GLY A 113 15.82 22.95 3.32
C GLY A 113 16.26 22.10 4.51
N GLU A 114 15.30 21.39 5.07
CA GLU A 114 15.45 20.60 6.28
C GLU A 114 14.91 19.19 6.08
N VAL A 115 15.53 18.24 6.75
CA VAL A 115 15.01 16.89 6.92
C VAL A 115 15.00 16.58 8.41
N ILE A 116 13.82 16.40 8.95
CA ILE A 116 13.59 16.12 10.38
C ILE A 116 13.17 14.65 10.45
N VAL A 117 13.87 13.87 11.26
CA VAL A 117 13.56 12.46 11.53
C VAL A 117 13.36 12.31 13.03
N ASP A 118 12.19 11.83 13.42
CA ASP A 118 11.68 11.99 14.78
C ASP A 118 11.77 13.51 15.13
N ASP A 119 12.49 13.89 16.17
CA ASP A 119 12.68 15.32 16.57
C ASP A 119 14.05 15.88 16.14
N THR A 120 14.81 15.15 15.30
CA THR A 120 16.18 15.52 14.95
C THR A 120 16.28 16.07 13.53
N ASN A 121 16.71 17.33 13.38
CA ASN A 121 17.07 17.88 12.08
C ASN A 121 18.43 17.29 11.63
N VAL A 122 18.39 16.44 10.61
CA VAL A 122 19.59 15.73 10.09
C VAL A 122 20.63 16.71 9.53
N MET A 123 20.19 17.93 9.14
CA MET A 123 21.09 18.95 8.60
C MET A 123 22.02 19.57 9.66
N ASP A 124 21.62 19.54 10.92
CA ASP A 124 22.36 20.16 12.03
C ASP A 124 23.42 19.24 12.63
N LEU A 125 23.37 17.93 12.28
CA LEU A 125 24.32 16.94 12.80
C LEU A 125 25.72 17.15 12.28
N ASN A 126 26.72 17.08 13.17
CA ASN A 126 28.12 16.99 12.79
C ASN A 126 28.46 15.61 12.20
N LYS A 127 29.69 15.40 11.72
CA LYS A 127 30.07 14.14 11.03
C LYS A 127 29.91 12.90 11.91
N ASP A 128 30.33 12.98 13.16
CA ASP A 128 30.33 11.83 14.07
C ASP A 128 28.88 11.51 14.53
N GLU A 129 28.10 12.54 14.80
CA GLU A 129 26.66 12.41 15.10
C GLU A 129 25.90 11.83 13.91
N LEU A 130 26.19 12.28 12.70
CA LEU A 130 25.54 11.78 11.48
C LEU A 130 25.85 10.29 11.22
N ILE A 131 27.08 9.84 11.49
CA ILE A 131 27.44 8.42 11.36
C ILE A 131 26.58 7.59 12.33
N LYS A 132 26.55 7.95 13.61
CA LYS A 132 25.73 7.27 14.61
C LYS A 132 24.24 7.29 14.28
N PHE A 133 23.75 8.45 13.85
CA PHE A 133 22.35 8.62 13.47
C PHE A 133 21.95 7.70 12.29
N ARG A 134 22.83 7.55 11.29
CA ARG A 134 22.61 6.62 10.17
C ARG A 134 22.61 5.16 10.64
N GLU A 135 23.52 4.79 11.53
CA GLU A 135 23.58 3.44 12.09
C GLU A 135 22.37 3.08 12.91
N GLU A 136 21.80 4.03 13.65
CA GLU A 136 20.65 3.82 14.53
C GLU A 136 19.31 3.91 13.79
N LYS A 137 19.17 4.82 12.81
CA LYS A 137 17.89 5.17 12.21
C LYS A 137 17.63 4.55 10.84
N PHE A 138 18.65 4.29 10.03
CA PHE A 138 18.46 3.95 8.62
C PHE A 138 19.06 2.61 8.20
N GLY A 139 18.21 1.70 7.69
CA GLY A 139 18.63 0.64 6.78
C GLY A 139 18.47 1.08 5.32
N MET A 140 19.36 0.66 4.43
CA MET A 140 19.25 1.02 3.01
C MET A 140 19.41 -0.19 2.09
N VAL A 141 18.46 -0.33 1.16
CA VAL A 141 18.48 -1.29 0.05
C VAL A 141 18.73 -0.51 -1.24
N PHE A 142 19.75 -0.92 -2.00
CA PHE A 142 20.19 -0.22 -3.20
C PHE A 142 19.71 -0.91 -4.47
N GLN A 143 19.48 -0.16 -5.52
CA GLN A 143 19.07 -0.62 -6.84
C GLN A 143 19.96 -1.72 -7.42
N ASN A 144 21.29 -1.58 -7.30
CA ASN A 144 22.29 -2.52 -7.83
C ASN A 144 22.82 -3.46 -6.73
N PHE A 145 21.98 -3.89 -5.80
CA PHE A 145 22.27 -4.79 -4.68
C PHE A 145 23.41 -4.30 -3.75
N ALA A 146 24.45 -3.68 -4.31
CA ALA A 146 25.64 -3.17 -3.61
C ALA A 146 26.27 -4.23 -2.66
N LEU A 147 26.38 -5.47 -3.13
CA LEU A 147 27.03 -6.55 -2.41
C LEU A 147 28.53 -6.51 -2.61
N PHE A 148 29.26 -6.90 -1.57
CA PHE A 148 30.70 -7.07 -1.63
C PHE A 148 31.02 -8.42 -2.27
N PRO A 149 31.64 -8.46 -3.47
CA PRO A 149 31.85 -9.70 -4.22
C PRO A 149 32.81 -10.68 -3.54
N TYR A 150 33.70 -10.17 -2.67
CA TYR A 150 34.69 -10.97 -1.94
C TYR A 150 34.20 -11.47 -0.57
N ARG A 151 32.96 -11.15 -0.20
CA ARG A 151 32.31 -11.59 1.04
C ARG A 151 31.24 -12.62 0.74
N THR A 152 31.08 -13.56 1.66
CA THR A 152 29.98 -14.52 1.58
C THR A 152 28.62 -13.82 1.80
N VAL A 153 27.53 -14.52 1.57
CA VAL A 153 26.17 -14.08 1.86
C VAL A 153 26.03 -13.64 3.32
N LEU A 154 26.52 -14.46 4.25
CA LEU A 154 26.49 -14.12 5.68
C LEU A 154 27.31 -12.88 5.99
N GLU A 155 28.52 -12.76 5.42
CA GLU A 155 29.40 -11.62 5.62
C GLU A 155 28.87 -10.33 5.00
N ASN A 156 28.11 -10.43 3.91
CA ASN A 156 27.34 -9.30 3.36
C ASN A 156 26.20 -8.88 4.28
N ALA A 157 25.43 -9.85 4.79
CA ALA A 157 24.31 -9.57 5.70
C ALA A 157 24.78 -8.97 7.05
N GLU A 158 25.91 -9.44 7.60
CA GLU A 158 26.45 -8.94 8.89
C GLU A 158 27.20 -7.62 8.78
N PHE A 159 27.47 -7.11 7.55
CA PHE A 159 28.40 -5.98 7.34
C PHE A 159 28.02 -4.71 8.10
N GLY A 160 26.74 -4.32 8.14
CA GLY A 160 26.31 -3.13 8.91
C GLY A 160 26.61 -3.28 10.41
N LEU A 161 26.36 -4.48 10.96
CA LEU A 161 26.66 -4.79 12.35
C LEU A 161 28.17 -4.85 12.64
N GLU A 162 28.99 -5.23 11.63
CA GLU A 162 30.45 -5.22 11.74
C GLU A 162 30.98 -3.79 11.88
N ILE A 163 30.46 -2.86 11.07
CA ILE A 163 30.82 -1.43 11.14
C ILE A 163 30.37 -0.83 12.47
N ALA A 164 29.19 -1.19 12.97
CA ALA A 164 28.68 -0.77 14.28
C ALA A 164 29.45 -1.39 15.47
N GLY A 165 30.49 -2.19 15.23
CA GLY A 165 31.35 -2.78 16.27
C GLY A 165 30.69 -3.90 17.06
N VAL A 166 29.61 -4.50 16.56
CA VAL A 166 28.91 -5.61 17.23
C VAL A 166 29.80 -6.86 17.25
N GLU A 167 29.85 -7.53 18.39
CA GLU A 167 30.65 -8.75 18.61
C GLU A 167 30.27 -9.84 17.57
N LYS A 168 31.28 -10.57 17.06
CA LYS A 168 31.17 -11.48 15.92
C LYS A 168 30.09 -12.56 16.07
N SER A 169 29.95 -13.13 17.26
CA SER A 169 28.94 -14.17 17.50
C SER A 169 27.52 -13.60 17.40
N LYS A 170 27.29 -12.43 18.00
CA LYS A 170 26.00 -11.73 18.00
C LYS A 170 25.63 -11.22 16.59
N ARG A 171 26.58 -10.63 15.86
CA ARG A 171 26.29 -10.13 14.50
C ARG A 171 25.94 -11.27 13.54
N ARG A 172 26.64 -12.43 13.66
CA ARG A 172 26.34 -13.62 12.86
C ARG A 172 24.98 -14.21 13.17
N GLU A 173 24.59 -14.23 14.44
CA GLU A 173 23.25 -14.66 14.85
C GLU A 173 22.17 -13.78 14.24
N LYS A 174 22.29 -12.44 14.36
CA LYS A 174 21.36 -11.49 13.77
C LYS A 174 21.29 -11.60 12.24
N ALA A 175 22.45 -11.72 11.58
CA ALA A 175 22.53 -11.87 10.12
C ALA A 175 21.87 -13.18 9.65
N ARG A 176 22.04 -14.30 10.34
CA ARG A 176 21.34 -15.55 10.00
C ARG A 176 19.82 -15.41 10.15
N LYS A 177 19.33 -14.79 11.22
CA LYS A 177 17.90 -14.51 11.38
C LYS A 177 17.36 -13.67 10.25
N ALA A 178 18.08 -12.63 9.83
CA ALA A 178 17.69 -11.79 8.70
C ALA A 178 17.71 -12.57 7.37
N LEU A 179 18.68 -13.47 7.15
CA LEU A 179 18.72 -14.33 5.99
C LEU A 179 17.58 -15.35 5.96
N GLU A 180 17.22 -15.91 7.10
CA GLU A 180 16.05 -16.80 7.26
C GLU A 180 14.75 -16.08 6.91
N GLN A 181 14.54 -14.84 7.40
CA GLN A 181 13.37 -14.02 7.10
C GLN A 181 13.18 -13.77 5.59
N VAL A 182 14.26 -13.68 4.84
CA VAL A 182 14.21 -13.49 3.38
C VAL A 182 14.31 -14.81 2.59
N GLY A 183 14.29 -15.95 3.26
CA GLY A 183 14.31 -17.28 2.64
C GLY A 183 15.66 -17.65 1.99
N LEU A 184 16.77 -17.28 2.64
CA LEU A 184 18.15 -17.60 2.24
C LEU A 184 18.87 -18.50 3.25
N GLU A 185 18.15 -19.27 4.05
CA GLU A 185 18.72 -20.31 4.90
C GLU A 185 19.47 -21.35 4.04
N GLY A 186 20.68 -21.72 4.47
CA GLY A 186 21.56 -22.66 3.79
C GLY A 186 22.47 -22.05 2.73
N TRP A 187 22.33 -20.74 2.42
CA TRP A 187 23.16 -20.02 1.44
C TRP A 187 24.26 -19.15 2.05
N GLU A 188 24.48 -19.24 3.38
CA GLU A 188 25.32 -18.35 4.17
C GLU A 188 26.77 -18.30 3.71
N ASN A 189 27.28 -19.43 3.17
CA ASN A 189 28.69 -19.57 2.79
C ASN A 189 28.96 -19.30 1.30
N GLU A 190 27.90 -19.12 0.49
CA GLU A 190 28.01 -18.84 -0.91
C GLU A 190 28.46 -17.40 -1.16
N HIS A 191 29.00 -17.10 -2.35
CA HIS A 191 29.38 -15.77 -2.79
C HIS A 191 28.32 -15.16 -3.72
N PRO A 192 28.24 -13.82 -3.85
CA PRO A 192 27.25 -13.15 -4.69
C PRO A 192 27.19 -13.62 -6.16
N ASP A 193 28.29 -14.01 -6.75
CA ASP A 193 28.39 -14.52 -8.13
C ASP A 193 27.74 -15.89 -8.34
N GLN A 194 27.50 -16.63 -7.27
CA GLN A 194 26.81 -17.93 -7.26
C GLN A 194 25.28 -17.78 -7.12
N LEU A 195 24.77 -16.56 -6.93
CA LEU A 195 23.37 -16.26 -6.66
C LEU A 195 22.66 -15.69 -7.89
N SER A 196 21.36 -16.02 -8.04
CA SER A 196 20.51 -15.29 -8.97
C SER A 196 20.31 -13.82 -8.54
N GLY A 197 19.92 -12.93 -9.47
CA GLY A 197 19.64 -11.53 -9.14
C GLY A 197 18.62 -11.35 -8.00
N GLY A 198 17.57 -12.16 -7.98
CA GLY A 198 16.58 -12.15 -6.88
C GLY A 198 17.17 -12.59 -5.53
N MET A 199 18.10 -13.55 -5.54
CA MET A 199 18.81 -13.94 -4.30
C MET A 199 19.76 -12.85 -3.83
N GLN A 200 20.47 -12.20 -4.74
CA GLN A 200 21.34 -11.06 -4.41
C GLN A 200 20.54 -9.91 -3.79
N GLN A 201 19.34 -9.65 -4.33
CA GLN A 201 18.41 -8.66 -3.77
C GLN A 201 18.00 -9.03 -2.34
N ARG A 202 17.64 -10.29 -2.08
CA ARG A 202 17.33 -10.78 -0.74
C ARG A 202 18.50 -10.63 0.23
N VAL A 203 19.73 -10.83 -0.20
CA VAL A 203 20.92 -10.55 0.63
C VAL A 203 21.01 -9.06 0.97
N GLY A 204 20.76 -8.17 0.01
CA GLY A 204 20.69 -6.72 0.24
C GLY A 204 19.61 -6.33 1.26
N LEU A 205 18.44 -6.96 1.18
CA LEU A 205 17.35 -6.77 2.13
C LEU A 205 17.73 -7.33 3.53
N ALA A 206 18.28 -8.55 3.60
CA ALA A 206 18.76 -9.13 4.86
C ALA A 206 19.81 -8.25 5.54
N ARG A 207 20.74 -7.65 4.77
CA ARG A 207 21.73 -6.70 5.29
C ARG A 207 21.07 -5.49 5.95
N ALA A 208 20.04 -4.94 5.34
CA ALA A 208 19.31 -3.79 5.89
C ALA A 208 18.49 -4.19 7.15
N LEU A 209 17.89 -5.38 7.16
CA LEU A 209 17.12 -5.89 8.28
C LEU A 209 17.99 -6.28 9.49
N ALA A 210 19.20 -6.82 9.24
CA ALA A 210 20.09 -7.28 10.31
C ALA A 210 20.48 -6.17 11.30
N VAL A 211 20.55 -4.92 10.83
CA VAL A 211 20.93 -3.75 11.67
C VAL A 211 19.78 -3.33 12.60
N ASP A 212 18.54 -3.74 12.31
CA ASP A 212 17.35 -3.48 13.14
C ASP A 212 17.07 -1.96 13.36
N THR A 213 17.13 -1.19 12.29
CA THR A 213 16.84 0.26 12.28
C THR A 213 15.34 0.54 12.14
N ASP A 214 14.90 1.73 12.56
CA ASP A 214 13.48 2.15 12.52
C ASP A 214 12.97 2.40 11.09
N ILE A 215 13.84 2.86 10.18
CA ILE A 215 13.50 3.30 8.83
C ILE A 215 14.27 2.48 7.80
N LEU A 216 13.55 1.94 6.80
CA LEU A 216 14.13 1.28 5.64
C LEU A 216 13.97 2.17 4.41
N LEU A 217 15.08 2.58 3.82
CA LEU A 217 15.13 3.32 2.56
C LEU A 217 15.39 2.34 1.41
N MET A 218 14.51 2.25 0.44
CA MET A 218 14.60 1.32 -0.69
C MET A 218 14.64 2.08 -2.02
N ASP A 219 15.78 2.07 -2.69
CA ASP A 219 16.02 2.77 -3.95
C ASP A 219 15.85 1.81 -5.13
N GLU A 220 14.65 1.77 -5.73
CA GLU A 220 14.25 0.87 -6.83
C GLU A 220 14.66 -0.60 -6.60
N PRO A 221 14.28 -1.21 -5.47
CA PRO A 221 14.84 -2.50 -5.06
C PRO A 221 14.52 -3.65 -6.02
N PHE A 222 13.45 -3.55 -6.82
CA PHE A 222 12.99 -4.65 -7.69
C PHE A 222 13.18 -4.38 -9.19
N SER A 223 13.80 -3.26 -9.57
CA SER A 223 13.93 -2.85 -10.98
C SER A 223 14.81 -3.77 -11.84
N ALA A 224 15.75 -4.49 -11.21
CA ALA A 224 16.65 -5.42 -11.90
C ALA A 224 16.17 -6.88 -11.91
N LEU A 225 14.95 -7.15 -11.43
CA LEU A 225 14.39 -8.50 -11.34
C LEU A 225 13.44 -8.79 -12.49
N ASP A 226 13.38 -10.05 -12.92
CA ASP A 226 12.36 -10.51 -13.84
C ASP A 226 10.96 -10.47 -13.19
N PRO A 227 9.85 -10.40 -13.98
CA PRO A 227 8.51 -10.15 -13.45
C PRO A 227 8.05 -11.18 -12.41
N LEU A 228 8.42 -12.45 -12.56
CA LEU A 228 8.00 -13.52 -11.65
C LEU A 228 8.69 -13.40 -10.28
N ILE A 229 10.01 -13.18 -10.29
CA ILE A 229 10.81 -12.96 -9.09
C ILE A 229 10.39 -11.65 -8.39
N LYS A 230 10.10 -10.61 -9.18
CA LYS A 230 9.62 -9.32 -8.70
C LYS A 230 8.35 -9.49 -7.87
N LYS A 231 7.35 -10.23 -8.40
CA LYS A 231 6.08 -10.50 -7.69
C LYS A 231 6.33 -11.25 -6.37
N ASP A 232 7.12 -12.33 -6.39
CA ASP A 232 7.48 -13.09 -5.18
C ASP A 232 8.16 -12.21 -4.11
N MET A 233 9.03 -11.28 -4.54
CA MET A 233 9.72 -10.37 -3.64
C MET A 233 8.81 -9.30 -3.03
N GLN A 234 7.85 -8.81 -3.80
CA GLN A 234 6.84 -7.87 -3.30
C GLN A 234 5.95 -8.53 -2.25
N ASP A 235 5.46 -9.75 -2.53
CA ASP A 235 4.63 -10.49 -1.59
C ASP A 235 5.38 -10.76 -0.28
N LYS A 236 6.65 -11.19 -0.37
CA LYS A 236 7.52 -11.36 0.82
C LYS A 236 7.80 -10.07 1.58
N LEU A 237 7.90 -8.93 0.89
CA LEU A 237 8.06 -7.64 1.56
C LEU A 237 6.81 -7.28 2.34
N LEU A 238 5.61 -7.52 1.81
CA LEU A 238 4.34 -7.32 2.52
C LEU A 238 4.22 -8.26 3.73
N ASP A 239 4.47 -9.56 3.54
CA ASP A 239 4.48 -10.53 4.65
C ASP A 239 5.45 -10.11 5.77
N LEU A 240 6.64 -9.62 5.40
CA LEU A 240 7.62 -9.13 6.35
C LEU A 240 7.13 -7.88 7.07
N TYR A 241 6.53 -6.93 6.32
CA TYR A 241 6.02 -5.68 6.86
C TYR A 241 4.94 -5.89 7.94
N GLU A 242 4.07 -6.89 7.79
CA GLU A 242 3.07 -7.24 8.82
C GLU A 242 3.69 -7.65 10.17
N HIS A 243 4.96 -8.07 10.16
CA HIS A 243 5.66 -8.61 11.33
C HIS A 243 6.74 -7.68 11.89
N ILE A 244 6.99 -6.53 11.25
CA ILE A 244 7.99 -5.56 11.68
C ILE A 244 7.37 -4.17 11.89
N ASP A 245 7.66 -3.54 13.01
CA ASP A 245 7.26 -2.15 13.27
C ASP A 245 8.31 -1.20 12.67
N LYS A 246 8.32 -1.04 11.33
CA LYS A 246 9.27 -0.18 10.63
C LYS A 246 8.57 0.74 9.64
N THR A 247 9.10 1.95 9.48
CA THR A 247 8.71 2.84 8.40
C THR A 247 9.53 2.52 7.15
N ILE A 248 8.87 2.33 6.01
CA ILE A 248 9.53 2.02 4.74
C ILE A 248 9.34 3.18 3.78
N VAL A 249 10.45 3.71 3.24
CA VAL A 249 10.40 4.66 2.12
C VAL A 249 10.89 3.93 0.88
N PHE A 250 9.99 3.76 -0.07
CA PHE A 250 10.19 2.91 -1.24
C PHE A 250 10.17 3.76 -2.52
N ILE A 251 11.18 3.63 -3.36
CA ILE A 251 11.22 4.28 -4.68
C ILE A 251 10.90 3.27 -5.76
N THR A 252 10.00 3.65 -6.67
CA THR A 252 9.74 2.94 -7.91
C THR A 252 9.39 3.90 -9.06
N HIS A 253 9.45 3.41 -10.30
CA HIS A 253 8.87 4.05 -11.48
C HIS A 253 7.65 3.28 -12.00
N ASP A 254 7.26 2.18 -11.33
CA ASP A 254 6.18 1.29 -11.69
C ASP A 254 4.97 1.59 -10.78
N LEU A 255 3.86 2.00 -11.40
CA LEU A 255 2.66 2.41 -10.68
C LEU A 255 1.94 1.20 -10.05
N ASP A 256 1.89 0.04 -10.73
CA ASP A 256 1.32 -1.20 -10.15
C ASP A 256 2.05 -1.59 -8.87
N GLU A 257 3.39 -1.40 -8.85
CA GLU A 257 4.20 -1.65 -7.67
C GLU A 257 3.91 -0.65 -6.54
N ALA A 258 3.76 0.63 -6.87
CA ALA A 258 3.43 1.68 -5.91
C ALA A 258 2.06 1.44 -5.27
N LEU A 259 1.07 1.09 -6.09
CA LEU A 259 -0.28 0.78 -5.64
C LEU A 259 -0.37 -0.52 -4.83
N LYS A 260 0.46 -1.52 -5.15
CA LYS A 260 0.48 -2.79 -4.41
C LYS A 260 1.10 -2.65 -3.02
N LEU A 261 2.17 -1.85 -2.89
CA LEU A 261 3.01 -1.82 -1.69
C LEU A 261 2.72 -0.62 -0.77
N GLY A 262 2.39 0.55 -1.34
CA GLY A 262 2.33 1.80 -0.60
C GLY A 262 1.06 1.99 0.21
N ASN A 263 1.15 2.50 1.41
CA ASN A 263 -0.01 3.07 2.11
C ASN A 263 -0.34 4.45 1.57
N ARG A 264 0.71 5.25 1.27
CA ARG A 264 0.63 6.55 0.61
C ARG A 264 1.69 6.66 -0.46
N ILE A 265 1.37 7.41 -1.52
CA ILE A 265 2.19 7.57 -2.70
C ILE A 265 2.44 9.06 -2.96
N ALA A 266 3.71 9.43 -3.13
CA ALA A 266 4.12 10.74 -3.62
C ALA A 266 4.56 10.64 -5.08
N ILE A 267 3.93 11.39 -5.97
CA ILE A 267 4.32 11.48 -7.37
C ILE A 267 5.31 12.63 -7.54
N MET A 268 6.47 12.32 -8.12
CA MET A 268 7.54 13.27 -8.32
C MET A 268 7.77 13.54 -9.82
N ASN A 269 7.66 14.80 -10.20
CA ASN A 269 7.95 15.27 -11.54
C ASN A 269 8.93 16.45 -11.51
N GLU A 270 9.92 16.44 -12.38
CA GLU A 270 10.89 17.55 -12.54
C GLU A 270 11.53 18.07 -11.25
N GLY A 271 11.79 17.19 -10.29
CA GLY A 271 12.36 17.54 -9.00
C GLY A 271 11.36 18.00 -7.95
N ARG A 272 10.09 18.11 -8.29
CA ARG A 272 9.00 18.54 -7.40
C ARG A 272 8.09 17.37 -7.02
N ILE A 273 7.55 17.41 -5.81
CA ILE A 273 6.40 16.59 -5.47
C ILE A 273 5.16 17.27 -6.06
N VAL A 274 4.44 16.55 -6.91
CA VAL A 274 3.27 17.09 -7.63
C VAL A 274 1.95 16.61 -7.07
N GLN A 275 1.95 15.49 -6.36
CA GLN A 275 0.78 14.98 -5.61
C GLN A 275 1.25 14.02 -4.53
N VAL A 276 0.53 13.98 -3.40
CA VAL A 276 0.66 12.96 -2.35
C VAL A 276 -0.74 12.50 -1.98
N GLY A 277 -0.99 11.21 -1.95
CA GLY A 277 -2.30 10.67 -1.59
C GLY A 277 -2.27 9.16 -1.35
N ASN A 278 -3.40 8.61 -0.94
CA ASN A 278 -3.64 7.18 -0.93
C ASN A 278 -3.95 6.66 -2.36
N HIS A 279 -4.18 5.36 -2.51
CA HIS A 279 -4.44 4.73 -3.81
C HIS A 279 -5.63 5.37 -4.53
N GLU A 280 -6.75 5.56 -3.83
CA GLU A 280 -7.99 6.13 -4.40
C GLU A 280 -7.77 7.57 -4.85
N GLU A 281 -7.13 8.40 -4.01
CA GLU A 281 -6.83 9.79 -4.34
C GLU A 281 -5.92 9.91 -5.57
N ILE A 282 -4.91 9.06 -5.70
CA ILE A 282 -4.00 9.05 -6.86
C ILE A 282 -4.74 8.64 -8.15
N LEU A 283 -5.66 7.66 -8.07
CA LEU A 283 -6.35 7.12 -9.24
C LEU A 283 -7.55 7.95 -9.68
N THR A 284 -8.23 8.64 -8.74
CA THR A 284 -9.51 9.33 -9.02
C THR A 284 -9.40 10.84 -9.03
N ASN A 285 -8.45 11.42 -8.30
CA ASN A 285 -8.33 12.86 -8.07
C ASN A 285 -6.97 13.40 -8.51
N ALA A 286 -6.61 13.21 -9.80
CA ALA A 286 -5.35 13.72 -10.34
C ALA A 286 -5.28 15.26 -10.19
N GLU A 287 -4.26 15.79 -9.49
CA GLU A 287 -4.08 17.22 -9.25
C GLU A 287 -3.65 18.00 -10.49
N ASN A 288 -3.11 17.32 -11.52
CA ASN A 288 -2.67 17.94 -12.77
C ASN A 288 -2.62 16.93 -13.92
N ASP A 289 -2.49 17.44 -15.16
CA ASP A 289 -2.45 16.62 -16.37
C ASP A 289 -1.34 15.57 -16.36
N TYR A 290 -0.18 15.85 -15.76
CA TYR A 290 0.92 14.89 -15.65
C TYR A 290 0.52 13.66 -14.80
N VAL A 291 -0.17 13.89 -13.69
CA VAL A 291 -0.64 12.77 -12.85
C VAL A 291 -1.77 12.03 -13.57
N ALA A 292 -2.70 12.74 -14.22
CA ALA A 292 -3.77 12.12 -14.99
C ALA A 292 -3.21 11.21 -16.09
N GLU A 293 -2.23 11.69 -16.88
CA GLU A 293 -1.55 10.90 -17.91
C GLU A 293 -0.78 9.71 -17.29
N PHE A 294 -0.15 9.92 -16.14
CA PHE A 294 0.62 8.89 -15.45
C PHE A 294 -0.23 7.71 -14.96
N VAL A 295 -1.50 7.95 -14.58
CA VAL A 295 -2.41 6.92 -14.08
C VAL A 295 -3.32 6.34 -15.17
N GLN A 296 -3.30 6.89 -16.39
CA GLN A 296 -4.19 6.51 -17.49
C GLN A 296 -4.00 5.04 -17.94
N ASP A 297 -2.76 4.54 -17.91
CA ASP A 297 -2.40 3.18 -18.35
C ASP A 297 -2.57 2.11 -17.25
N VAL A 298 -3.09 2.47 -16.07
CA VAL A 298 -3.21 1.52 -14.96
C VAL A 298 -4.36 0.56 -15.19
N ASN A 299 -4.09 -0.71 -15.04
CA ASN A 299 -5.13 -1.71 -14.97
C ASN A 299 -5.83 -1.63 -13.60
N ARG A 300 -6.86 -0.78 -13.52
CA ARG A 300 -7.65 -0.51 -12.30
C ARG A 300 -8.20 -1.79 -11.64
N SER A 301 -8.40 -2.87 -12.41
CA SER A 301 -8.88 -4.13 -11.85
C SER A 301 -7.93 -4.77 -10.83
N ARG A 302 -6.64 -4.41 -10.87
CA ARG A 302 -5.62 -4.92 -9.94
C ARG A 302 -5.55 -4.17 -8.62
N VAL A 303 -6.16 -3.01 -8.57
CA VAL A 303 -6.11 -2.10 -7.42
C VAL A 303 -7.44 -2.07 -6.68
N LEU A 304 -8.56 -2.11 -7.44
CA LEU A 304 -9.89 -2.11 -6.85
C LEU A 304 -10.19 -3.44 -6.17
N THR A 305 -10.66 -3.35 -4.95
CA THR A 305 -11.14 -4.49 -4.15
C THR A 305 -12.66 -4.68 -4.32
N ALA A 306 -13.16 -5.80 -3.85
CA ALA A 306 -14.59 -6.06 -3.81
C ALA A 306 -15.36 -5.01 -2.99
N GLU A 307 -14.76 -4.46 -1.92
CA GLU A 307 -15.35 -3.40 -1.08
C GLU A 307 -15.51 -2.09 -1.85
N ASP A 308 -14.55 -1.74 -2.71
CA ASP A 308 -14.56 -0.47 -3.46
C ASP A 308 -15.69 -0.41 -4.49
N ILE A 309 -16.10 -1.56 -5.05
CA ILE A 309 -17.10 -1.62 -6.12
C ILE A 309 -18.45 -2.24 -5.71
N MET A 310 -18.54 -2.82 -4.50
CA MET A 310 -19.80 -3.44 -4.07
C MET A 310 -20.88 -2.40 -3.79
N GLY A 311 -22.11 -2.69 -4.28
CA GLY A 311 -23.30 -1.91 -3.96
C GLY A 311 -24.14 -2.57 -2.86
N ASN A 312 -25.12 -1.82 -2.31
CA ASN A 312 -26.09 -2.40 -1.41
C ASN A 312 -27.07 -3.29 -2.20
N PRO A 313 -27.45 -4.47 -1.70
CA PRO A 313 -28.50 -5.28 -2.32
C PRO A 313 -29.84 -4.53 -2.29
N LEU A 314 -30.53 -4.47 -3.43
CA LEU A 314 -31.82 -3.77 -3.59
C LEU A 314 -32.92 -4.36 -2.72
N ALA A 315 -32.91 -5.68 -2.53
CA ALA A 315 -33.83 -6.38 -1.64
C ALA A 315 -33.18 -7.64 -1.08
N LEU A 316 -33.65 -8.07 0.09
CA LEU A 316 -33.23 -9.30 0.76
C LEU A 316 -34.46 -10.14 1.15
N LEU A 317 -34.28 -11.46 1.12
CA LEU A 317 -35.23 -12.42 1.73
C LEU A 317 -34.66 -12.92 3.05
N TYR A 318 -35.56 -13.22 3.96
CA TYR A 318 -35.23 -13.93 5.19
C TYR A 318 -35.68 -15.38 5.08
N GLU A 319 -35.02 -16.29 5.80
CA GLU A 319 -35.34 -17.73 5.78
C GLU A 319 -36.81 -18.06 6.04
N GLN A 320 -37.52 -17.21 6.79
CA GLN A 320 -38.95 -17.37 7.08
C GLN A 320 -39.88 -16.79 6.01
N ASP A 321 -39.37 -16.12 4.99
CA ASP A 321 -40.20 -15.59 3.91
C ASP A 321 -40.64 -16.74 2.98
N GLY A 322 -41.87 -16.71 2.50
CA GLY A 322 -42.38 -17.72 1.56
C GLY A 322 -42.20 -17.30 0.10
N PRO A 323 -42.43 -18.22 -0.88
CA PRO A 323 -42.27 -17.96 -2.30
C PRO A 323 -43.06 -16.77 -2.83
N ARG A 324 -44.27 -16.52 -2.29
CA ARG A 324 -45.09 -15.36 -2.69
C ARG A 324 -44.46 -14.03 -2.29
N THR A 325 -43.86 -13.97 -1.10
CA THR A 325 -43.10 -12.79 -0.63
C THR A 325 -41.86 -12.59 -1.47
N ALA A 326 -41.16 -13.67 -1.82
CA ALA A 326 -40.01 -13.62 -2.70
C ALA A 326 -40.38 -13.03 -4.08
N LEU A 327 -41.42 -13.56 -4.72
CA LEU A 327 -41.91 -13.10 -6.01
C LEU A 327 -42.32 -11.63 -5.99
N HIS A 328 -43.00 -11.20 -4.90
CA HIS A 328 -43.38 -9.78 -4.75
C HIS A 328 -42.18 -8.86 -4.68
N LYS A 329 -41.18 -9.15 -3.82
CA LYS A 329 -39.95 -8.36 -3.67
C LYS A 329 -39.14 -8.33 -4.97
N MET A 330 -39.06 -9.45 -5.69
CA MET A 330 -38.32 -9.53 -6.95
C MET A 330 -39.01 -8.69 -8.04
N ARG A 331 -40.31 -8.73 -8.15
CA ARG A 331 -41.06 -7.91 -9.13
C ARG A 331 -41.01 -6.42 -8.82
N GLU A 332 -41.14 -6.03 -7.57
CA GLU A 332 -41.09 -4.64 -7.11
C GLU A 332 -39.73 -4.01 -7.40
N ASN A 333 -38.64 -4.78 -7.27
CA ASN A 333 -37.28 -4.31 -7.47
C ASN A 333 -36.67 -4.73 -8.82
N HIS A 334 -37.46 -5.33 -9.72
CA HIS A 334 -37.01 -5.80 -11.06
C HIS A 334 -35.80 -6.76 -11.01
N LEU A 335 -35.80 -7.68 -10.03
CA LEU A 335 -34.69 -8.62 -9.79
C LEU A 335 -34.92 -9.97 -10.44
N GLY A 336 -33.91 -10.49 -11.17
CA GLY A 336 -33.85 -11.87 -11.68
C GLY A 336 -33.41 -12.87 -10.62
N SER A 337 -32.76 -12.42 -9.55
CA SER A 337 -32.34 -13.22 -8.40
C SER A 337 -32.42 -12.41 -7.11
N ILE A 338 -32.52 -13.06 -5.95
CA ILE A 338 -32.59 -12.39 -4.65
C ILE A 338 -31.79 -13.18 -3.61
N PHE A 339 -31.07 -12.47 -2.76
CA PHE A 339 -30.24 -13.06 -1.70
C PHE A 339 -31.07 -13.41 -0.48
N VAL A 340 -30.83 -14.59 0.08
CA VAL A 340 -31.45 -15.07 1.32
C VAL A 340 -30.46 -14.90 2.48
N VAL A 341 -30.93 -14.31 3.56
CA VAL A 341 -30.15 -14.07 4.77
C VAL A 341 -30.88 -14.59 6.01
N GLY A 342 -30.12 -15.08 6.95
CA GLY A 342 -30.58 -15.45 8.29
C GLY A 342 -30.45 -14.32 9.30
N LYS A 343 -30.52 -14.65 10.56
CA LYS A 343 -30.36 -13.71 11.69
C LYS A 343 -29.02 -13.01 11.64
N GLY A 344 -29.03 -11.68 11.78
CA GLY A 344 -27.81 -10.86 11.73
C GLY A 344 -27.27 -10.62 10.32
N ARG A 345 -28.07 -10.81 9.26
CA ARG A 345 -27.70 -10.76 7.84
C ARG A 345 -26.68 -11.85 7.43
N LYS A 346 -26.66 -12.98 8.16
CA LYS A 346 -25.82 -14.09 7.77
C LYS A 346 -26.29 -14.65 6.43
N PHE A 347 -25.40 -14.73 5.44
CA PHE A 347 -25.70 -15.18 4.09
C PHE A 347 -26.09 -16.67 4.08
N LYS A 348 -27.09 -17.02 3.27
CA LYS A 348 -27.59 -18.38 3.12
C LYS A 348 -27.52 -18.90 1.68
N GLY A 349 -27.61 -18.00 0.72
CA GLY A 349 -27.58 -18.31 -0.71
C GLY A 349 -28.41 -17.33 -1.51
N VAL A 350 -28.66 -17.71 -2.76
CA VAL A 350 -29.44 -16.95 -3.73
C VAL A 350 -30.62 -17.80 -4.24
N ILE A 351 -31.71 -17.15 -4.61
CA ILE A 351 -32.87 -17.80 -5.28
C ILE A 351 -33.10 -17.09 -6.60
N LYS A 352 -33.29 -17.84 -7.69
CA LYS A 352 -33.63 -17.32 -9.02
C LYS A 352 -35.14 -17.16 -9.18
N ILE A 353 -35.54 -16.21 -10.02
CA ILE A 353 -36.97 -15.89 -10.22
C ILE A 353 -37.73 -17.06 -10.83
N GLU A 354 -37.11 -17.87 -11.70
CA GLU A 354 -37.69 -19.03 -12.32
C GLU A 354 -38.14 -20.07 -11.26
N ASP A 355 -37.26 -20.34 -10.28
CA ASP A 355 -37.51 -21.30 -9.20
C ASP A 355 -38.66 -20.79 -8.27
N VAL A 356 -38.67 -19.47 -8.03
CA VAL A 356 -39.76 -18.85 -7.23
C VAL A 356 -41.09 -18.94 -7.94
N VAL A 357 -41.13 -18.67 -9.25
CA VAL A 357 -42.39 -18.77 -10.03
C VAL A 357 -42.90 -20.20 -10.04
N GLU A 358 -42.03 -21.19 -10.20
CA GLU A 358 -42.43 -22.60 -10.14
C GLU A 358 -42.96 -22.98 -8.77
N ALA A 359 -42.30 -22.58 -7.68
CA ALA A 359 -42.75 -22.84 -6.30
C ALA A 359 -44.10 -22.22 -6.01
N VAL A 360 -44.35 -20.99 -6.48
CA VAL A 360 -45.68 -20.35 -6.34
C VAL A 360 -46.77 -21.11 -7.09
N ASN A 361 -46.48 -21.60 -8.32
CA ASN A 361 -47.43 -22.39 -9.12
C ASN A 361 -47.73 -23.76 -8.47
N GLN A 362 -46.73 -24.34 -7.78
CA GLN A 362 -46.88 -25.57 -7.01
C GLN A 362 -47.50 -25.37 -5.63
N ASN A 363 -47.85 -24.12 -5.25
CA ASN A 363 -48.36 -23.74 -3.91
C ASN A 363 -47.42 -24.18 -2.77
N LYS A 364 -46.10 -24.10 -2.96
CA LYS A 364 -45.14 -24.30 -1.88
C LYS A 364 -45.20 -23.14 -0.89
N ASP A 365 -45.03 -23.42 0.40
CA ASP A 365 -45.01 -22.43 1.47
C ASP A 365 -43.59 -22.09 1.93
N ASP A 366 -42.58 -22.86 1.55
CA ASP A 366 -41.16 -22.75 1.97
C ASP A 366 -40.26 -22.48 0.78
N ILE A 367 -39.18 -21.73 1.04
CA ILE A 367 -38.13 -21.38 0.07
C ILE A 367 -36.82 -22.15 0.28
N THR A 368 -36.70 -22.95 1.32
CA THR A 368 -35.44 -23.58 1.74
C THR A 368 -34.82 -24.43 0.62
N ASP A 369 -35.65 -25.20 -0.07
CA ASP A 369 -35.23 -26.07 -1.17
C ASP A 369 -34.81 -25.29 -2.46
N LEU A 370 -35.12 -23.99 -2.52
CA LEU A 370 -34.83 -23.13 -3.66
C LEU A 370 -33.48 -22.40 -3.51
N ILE A 371 -32.88 -22.43 -2.31
CA ILE A 371 -31.65 -21.72 -2.01
C ILE A 371 -30.48 -22.41 -2.67
N GLN A 372 -29.79 -21.70 -3.54
CA GLN A 372 -28.58 -22.14 -4.23
C GLN A 372 -27.36 -21.48 -3.65
N ASP A 373 -26.25 -22.23 -3.51
CA ASP A 373 -24.97 -21.66 -3.16
C ASP A 373 -24.31 -21.05 -4.41
N VAL A 374 -23.58 -19.94 -4.23
CA VAL A 374 -22.90 -19.22 -5.29
C VAL A 374 -21.50 -18.81 -4.82
N PRO A 375 -20.58 -18.57 -5.76
CA PRO A 375 -19.26 -17.98 -5.43
C PRO A 375 -19.43 -16.69 -4.63
N LYS A 376 -18.49 -16.46 -3.71
CA LYS A 376 -18.52 -15.37 -2.72
C LYS A 376 -17.19 -14.64 -2.80
N ALA A 377 -17.21 -13.33 -2.59
CA ALA A 377 -15.99 -12.53 -2.48
C ALA A 377 -15.76 -12.06 -1.04
N SER A 378 -14.49 -11.92 -0.66
CA SER A 378 -14.09 -11.17 0.53
C SER A 378 -13.96 -9.68 0.21
N PRO A 379 -14.17 -8.75 1.18
CA PRO A 379 -14.11 -7.32 0.93
C PRO A 379 -12.78 -6.85 0.35
N ASP A 380 -11.68 -7.42 0.81
CA ASP A 380 -10.29 -7.12 0.44
C ASP A 380 -9.78 -7.87 -0.81
N GLU A 381 -10.63 -8.68 -1.45
CA GLU A 381 -10.26 -9.45 -2.64
C GLU A 381 -10.24 -8.57 -3.89
N ASN A 382 -9.12 -8.62 -4.65
CA ASN A 382 -8.95 -7.79 -5.84
C ASN A 382 -9.86 -8.21 -6.99
N ILE A 383 -10.39 -7.25 -7.73
CA ILE A 383 -11.35 -7.46 -8.81
C ILE A 383 -10.75 -8.27 -9.97
N ASP A 384 -9.46 -8.16 -10.25
CA ASP A 384 -8.82 -8.94 -11.32
C ASP A 384 -8.86 -10.46 -11.02
N GLN A 385 -8.81 -10.85 -9.74
CA GLN A 385 -8.95 -12.25 -9.32
C GLN A 385 -10.38 -12.75 -9.46
N LEU A 386 -11.36 -11.88 -9.19
CA LEU A 386 -12.78 -12.19 -9.27
C LEU A 386 -13.36 -12.08 -10.68
N PHE A 387 -12.64 -11.43 -11.60
CA PHE A 387 -13.16 -11.07 -12.92
C PHE A 387 -13.70 -12.27 -13.71
N SER A 388 -12.96 -13.38 -13.73
CA SER A 388 -13.38 -14.60 -14.45
C SER A 388 -14.61 -15.26 -13.83
N GLU A 389 -14.75 -15.20 -12.51
CA GLU A 389 -15.90 -15.74 -11.79
C GLU A 389 -17.11 -14.84 -11.99
N ILE A 390 -16.98 -13.53 -11.80
CA ILE A 390 -18.06 -12.55 -12.02
C ILE A 390 -18.56 -12.62 -13.47
N ALA A 391 -17.67 -12.76 -14.45
CA ALA A 391 -18.04 -12.85 -15.86
C ALA A 391 -18.93 -14.06 -16.17
N ASN A 392 -18.73 -15.18 -15.47
CA ASN A 392 -19.46 -16.44 -15.68
C ASN A 392 -20.71 -16.59 -14.80
N LEU A 393 -20.89 -15.75 -13.77
CA LEU A 393 -22.06 -15.80 -12.90
C LEU A 393 -23.32 -15.28 -13.62
N GLU A 394 -24.46 -15.94 -13.40
CA GLU A 394 -25.78 -15.48 -13.83
C GLU A 394 -26.44 -14.56 -12.78
N THR A 395 -25.95 -14.57 -11.57
CA THR A 395 -26.44 -13.78 -10.43
C THR A 395 -25.35 -12.80 -9.98
N PRO A 396 -25.70 -11.70 -9.27
CA PRO A 396 -24.71 -10.87 -8.61
C PRO A 396 -23.84 -11.68 -7.64
N MET A 397 -22.57 -11.30 -7.45
CA MET A 397 -21.67 -11.94 -6.49
C MET A 397 -21.84 -11.32 -5.10
N PRO A 398 -22.10 -12.11 -4.04
CA PRO A 398 -22.18 -11.59 -2.69
C PRO A 398 -20.81 -11.33 -2.09
N VAL A 399 -20.64 -10.20 -1.39
CA VAL A 399 -19.43 -9.85 -0.62
C VAL A 399 -19.72 -10.11 0.86
N LEU A 400 -18.90 -10.96 1.47
CA LEU A 400 -19.11 -11.43 2.85
C LEU A 400 -17.89 -11.13 3.71
N ASN A 401 -18.11 -10.80 4.99
CA ASN A 401 -17.02 -10.74 5.96
C ASN A 401 -16.73 -12.13 6.56
N ASP A 402 -15.69 -12.22 7.41
CA ASP A 402 -15.24 -13.46 8.10
C ASP A 402 -16.35 -14.17 8.91
N ASN A 403 -17.39 -13.46 9.30
CA ASN A 403 -18.55 -14.02 10.02
C ASN A 403 -19.69 -14.45 9.08
N GLU A 404 -19.44 -14.56 7.79
CA GLU A 404 -20.41 -14.87 6.72
C GLU A 404 -21.58 -13.86 6.65
N LYS A 405 -21.38 -12.63 7.10
CA LYS A 405 -22.39 -11.58 7.01
C LYS A 405 -22.32 -10.91 5.64
N LEU A 406 -23.46 -10.78 4.97
CA LEU A 406 -23.54 -10.06 3.69
C LEU A 406 -23.31 -8.56 3.91
N LEU A 407 -22.22 -8.06 3.33
CA LEU A 407 -21.83 -6.65 3.33
C LEU A 407 -22.43 -5.93 2.13
N GLY A 408 -22.22 -6.46 0.93
CA GLY A 408 -22.66 -5.89 -0.33
C GLY A 408 -22.80 -6.94 -1.42
N VAL A 409 -23.02 -6.49 -2.65
CA VAL A 409 -23.14 -7.32 -3.84
C VAL A 409 -22.41 -6.65 -5.01
N ILE A 410 -21.76 -7.44 -5.85
CA ILE A 410 -21.12 -6.96 -7.07
C ILE A 410 -21.95 -7.43 -8.26
N VAL A 411 -22.39 -6.51 -9.11
CA VAL A 411 -23.02 -6.81 -10.40
C VAL A 411 -22.04 -6.56 -11.55
N LYS A 412 -22.19 -7.29 -12.66
CA LYS A 412 -21.30 -7.15 -13.84
C LYS A 412 -21.20 -5.72 -14.35
N THR A 413 -22.30 -4.97 -14.30
CA THR A 413 -22.33 -3.56 -14.75
C THR A 413 -21.46 -2.66 -13.89
N ASP A 414 -21.35 -2.91 -12.59
CA ASP A 414 -20.53 -2.11 -11.68
C ASP A 414 -19.05 -2.36 -11.95
N VAL A 415 -18.67 -3.62 -12.23
CA VAL A 415 -17.30 -3.96 -12.65
C VAL A 415 -16.96 -3.25 -13.94
N VAL A 416 -17.84 -3.30 -14.95
CA VAL A 416 -17.62 -2.63 -16.24
C VAL A 416 -17.57 -1.11 -16.05
N ALA A 417 -18.47 -0.54 -15.27
CA ALA A 417 -18.51 0.92 -15.04
C ALA A 417 -17.25 1.43 -14.30
N ASN A 418 -16.75 0.66 -13.33
CA ASN A 418 -15.54 1.06 -12.58
C ASN A 418 -14.23 0.76 -13.34
N LEU A 419 -14.24 -0.19 -14.29
CA LEU A 419 -13.09 -0.48 -15.16
C LEU A 419 -13.08 0.36 -16.44
N ALA A 420 -14.26 0.70 -16.99
CA ALA A 420 -14.43 1.61 -18.12
C ALA A 420 -14.41 3.04 -17.59
N SER A 421 -13.26 3.54 -17.20
CA SER A 421 -13.15 4.94 -16.82
C SER A 421 -13.23 5.85 -18.03
N GLU A 422 -14.16 6.78 -17.97
CA GLU A 422 -14.10 8.16 -18.43
C GLU A 422 -13.29 8.42 -19.72
N ASP A 423 -13.77 7.89 -20.84
CA ASP A 423 -13.72 8.55 -22.15
C ASP A 423 -15.02 9.37 -22.33
N ILE A 424 -15.31 10.30 -21.40
CA ILE A 424 -16.33 11.31 -21.60
C ILE A 424 -15.79 12.66 -21.11
#